data_ce63aef483a5293b5e0cfe4a3e860bcc
#
_entry.id   ce63aef483a5293b5e0cfe4a3e860bcc
#
_cell.length_a   1.000
_cell.length_b   1.000
_cell.length_c   1.000
_cell.angle_alpha   90.00
_cell.angle_beta   90.00
_cell.angle_gamma   90.00
#
_symmetry.space_group_name_H-M   'P 1'
#
loop_
_entity.id
_entity.type
_entity.pdbx_description
1 polymer ?
#
loop_
_entity_poly.entity_id
_entity_poly.type
_entity_poly.pdbx_seq_one_letter_code
_entity_poly.pdbx_strand_id
1 'polypeptide(L)'
;MTFVEGPVRVRVPATSANLGPGFDTLGLALDLRDTLEAEVIADGLVVEVEGHGAGEVPLDERHLVVRAMRATFDRLGQAPAGLRLSCTNVIPHARGLGSSSAAIVGGVWLARELVAGGRLLLDDTALLDLAARMEGHPDNVAPALLGGFVISGQDPDGSFWAVPGSVDPRVGAVVFVPPTPVETEAARGLLPADVPHGDAAANAGRAALLVAALSGSPEQLLRATEDRLHQEYRRPAMPESLALVEELRADGVPAVVSGAGPTVLAFTDGPGTPAADALLARCPAGWTARALAVTDAGATPADPR
;
A
#
# COMPACT_ATOMS: atom_id res chain seq x y z
N MET A 1 14.99 -5.93 28.57
CA MET A 1 15.56 -5.02 27.55
C MET A 1 15.09 -3.60 27.84
N THR A 2 15.83 -2.62 27.36
CA THR A 2 15.53 -1.21 27.64
C THR A 2 14.90 -0.62 26.37
N PHE A 3 13.93 0.25 26.53
CA PHE A 3 13.41 1.06 25.44
C PHE A 3 14.37 2.20 25.12
N VAL A 4 14.37 2.69 23.89
CA VAL A 4 15.10 3.90 23.53
C VAL A 4 14.46 5.12 24.20
N GLU A 5 15.26 6.13 24.54
CA GLU A 5 14.77 7.38 25.11
C GLU A 5 14.28 8.32 23.99
N GLY A 6 13.15 8.97 24.23
CA GLY A 6 12.54 9.93 23.34
C GLY A 6 11.75 9.30 22.17
N PRO A 7 11.19 10.15 21.29
CA PRO A 7 10.33 9.70 20.21
C PRO A 7 11.10 9.06 19.07
N VAL A 8 10.49 8.03 18.48
CA VAL A 8 10.91 7.42 17.21
C VAL A 8 9.89 7.80 16.14
N ARG A 9 10.36 8.15 14.95
CA ARG A 9 9.51 8.63 13.86
C ARG A 9 9.77 7.84 12.56
N VAL A 10 8.70 7.51 11.85
CA VAL A 10 8.74 6.82 10.56
C VAL A 10 7.89 7.55 9.51
N ARG A 11 8.35 7.52 8.26
CA ARG A 11 7.55 7.87 7.08
C ARG A 11 7.25 6.59 6.30
N VAL A 12 5.98 6.35 6.00
CA VAL A 12 5.52 5.14 5.30
C VAL A 12 4.82 5.56 4.00
N PRO A 13 5.21 5.00 2.84
CA PRO A 13 4.61 5.37 1.56
C PRO A 13 3.22 4.77 1.39
N ALA A 14 2.40 5.45 0.57
CA ALA A 14 1.23 4.88 -0.06
C ALA A 14 1.63 3.74 -0.99
N THR A 15 0.71 2.82 -1.24
CA THR A 15 0.95 1.69 -2.14
C THR A 15 -0.20 1.44 -3.08
N SER A 16 0.12 0.93 -4.26
CA SER A 16 -0.85 0.36 -5.19
C SER A 16 -0.60 -1.12 -5.34
N ALA A 17 -1.56 -1.94 -4.99
CA ALA A 17 -1.50 -3.39 -5.08
C ALA A 17 -2.20 -3.90 -6.34
N ASN A 18 -2.00 -5.17 -6.65
CA ASN A 18 -2.55 -5.90 -7.79
C ASN A 18 -2.01 -5.42 -9.15
N LEU A 19 -1.97 -4.13 -9.41
CA LEU A 19 -1.48 -3.51 -10.64
C LEU A 19 -2.10 -4.09 -11.94
N GLY A 20 -3.37 -4.49 -11.86
CA GLY A 20 -4.08 -5.28 -12.86
C GLY A 20 -3.91 -6.78 -12.61
N PRO A 21 -3.11 -7.53 -13.40
CA PRO A 21 -3.11 -9.00 -13.38
C PRO A 21 -2.36 -9.62 -12.18
N GLY A 22 -1.68 -8.82 -11.36
CA GLY A 22 -0.87 -9.30 -10.24
C GLY A 22 -1.63 -9.44 -8.92
N PHE A 23 -2.86 -9.91 -8.97
CA PHE A 23 -3.75 -10.06 -7.82
C PHE A 23 -3.07 -10.75 -6.63
N ASP A 24 -3.14 -10.11 -5.45
CA ASP A 24 -2.54 -10.53 -4.17
C ASP A 24 -1.01 -10.80 -4.23
N THR A 25 -0.32 -10.31 -5.28
CA THR A 25 1.09 -10.64 -5.54
C THR A 25 1.96 -9.42 -5.83
N LEU A 26 1.47 -8.50 -6.68
CA LEU A 26 2.29 -7.37 -7.15
C LEU A 26 1.90 -6.08 -6.47
N GLY A 27 2.90 -5.35 -5.99
CA GLY A 27 2.69 -4.07 -5.32
C GLY A 27 3.75 -3.02 -5.68
N LEU A 28 3.34 -1.76 -5.61
CA LEU A 28 4.15 -0.61 -5.97
C LEU A 28 4.06 0.48 -4.89
N ALA A 29 5.21 1.00 -4.43
CA ALA A 29 5.26 2.12 -3.50
C ALA A 29 5.21 3.46 -4.23
N LEU A 30 4.39 4.38 -3.73
CA LEU A 30 4.16 5.70 -4.31
C LEU A 30 4.62 6.79 -3.34
N ASP A 31 5.22 7.89 -3.86
CA ASP A 31 5.75 8.97 -3.02
C ASP A 31 4.65 9.90 -2.49
N LEU A 32 3.78 9.34 -1.69
CA LEU A 32 2.79 10.00 -0.84
C LEU A 32 2.89 9.32 0.53
N ARG A 33 3.32 10.03 1.59
CA ARG A 33 3.77 9.37 2.82
C ARG A 33 3.05 9.85 4.06
N ASP A 34 2.49 8.93 4.83
CA ASP A 34 2.10 9.18 6.21
C ASP A 34 3.35 9.31 7.10
N THR A 35 3.25 10.12 8.14
CA THR A 35 4.28 10.26 9.17
C THR A 35 3.70 9.85 10.50
N LEU A 36 4.35 8.88 11.13
CA LEU A 36 3.97 8.36 12.45
C LEU A 36 5.12 8.57 13.42
N GLU A 37 4.79 8.94 14.65
CA GLU A 37 5.74 9.11 15.74
C GLU A 37 5.24 8.40 16.98
N ALA A 38 6.12 7.69 17.67
CA ALA A 38 5.78 7.06 18.94
C ALA A 38 6.89 7.20 19.98
N GLU A 39 6.49 7.25 21.24
CA GLU A 39 7.34 7.35 22.41
C GLU A 39 6.83 6.46 23.53
N VAL A 40 7.74 5.83 24.28
CA VAL A 40 7.39 5.15 25.53
C VAL A 40 7.26 6.19 26.63
N ILE A 41 6.10 6.22 27.28
CA ILE A 41 5.79 7.12 28.40
C ILE A 41 5.60 6.35 29.70
N ALA A 42 5.51 7.06 30.84
CA ALA A 42 5.48 6.47 32.17
C ALA A 42 4.27 5.53 32.37
N ASP A 43 3.10 5.89 31.84
CA ASP A 43 1.90 5.06 31.90
C ASP A 43 0.86 5.51 30.84
N GLY A 44 -0.15 4.66 30.62
CA GLY A 44 -1.32 4.98 29.79
C GLY A 44 -1.08 4.94 28.28
N LEU A 45 -2.10 5.36 27.53
CA LEU A 45 -2.08 5.46 26.08
C LEU A 45 -2.58 6.84 25.65
N VAL A 46 -1.79 7.55 24.85
CA VAL A 46 -2.16 8.81 24.21
C VAL A 46 -2.06 8.64 22.71
N VAL A 47 -3.15 8.86 21.98
CA VAL A 47 -3.20 8.78 20.50
C VAL A 47 -3.71 10.11 19.95
N GLU A 48 -2.94 10.67 19.02
CA GLU A 48 -3.27 11.89 18.30
C GLU A 48 -3.24 11.62 16.80
N VAL A 49 -4.27 12.10 16.09
CA VAL A 49 -4.40 11.88 14.63
C VAL A 49 -4.74 13.22 13.95
N GLU A 50 -3.94 13.56 12.95
CA GLU A 50 -4.14 14.70 12.05
C GLU A 50 -4.29 14.22 10.60
N GLY A 51 -5.07 14.95 9.78
CA GLY A 51 -5.30 14.62 8.39
C GLY A 51 -6.39 13.56 8.19
N HIS A 52 -6.16 12.58 7.32
CA HIS A 52 -7.16 11.54 7.06
C HIS A 52 -7.41 10.67 8.29
N GLY A 53 -8.69 10.42 8.60
CA GLY A 53 -9.13 9.65 9.78
C GLY A 53 -9.22 10.45 11.08
N ALA A 54 -8.84 11.73 11.10
CA ALA A 54 -9.00 12.58 12.27
C ALA A 54 -10.49 12.69 12.67
N GLY A 55 -10.80 12.31 13.92
CA GLY A 55 -12.18 12.24 14.41
C GLY A 55 -13.00 11.01 13.96
N GLU A 56 -12.44 10.14 13.14
CA GLU A 56 -13.12 8.94 12.59
C GLU A 56 -12.54 7.63 13.17
N VAL A 57 -11.22 7.56 13.34
CA VAL A 57 -10.55 6.37 13.86
C VAL A 57 -10.57 6.32 15.40
N PRO A 58 -10.58 5.13 16.03
CA PRO A 58 -10.50 5.02 17.49
C PRO A 58 -9.16 5.58 18.01
N LEU A 59 -9.19 6.26 19.17
CA LEU A 59 -8.01 6.82 19.84
C LEU A 59 -7.63 6.00 21.08
N ASP A 60 -7.85 4.68 21.05
CA ASP A 60 -7.60 3.73 22.11
C ASP A 60 -6.86 2.47 21.59
N GLU A 61 -6.81 1.39 22.35
CA GLU A 61 -6.15 0.14 21.99
C GLU A 61 -6.70 -0.51 20.68
N ARG A 62 -7.83 -0.06 20.16
CA ARG A 62 -8.39 -0.49 18.88
C ARG A 62 -7.75 0.24 17.68
N HIS A 63 -7.01 1.32 17.91
CA HIS A 63 -6.30 2.02 16.84
C HIS A 63 -5.33 1.08 16.12
N LEU A 64 -5.38 1.05 14.78
CA LEU A 64 -4.66 0.03 14.00
C LEU A 64 -3.14 0.08 14.20
N VAL A 65 -2.54 1.28 14.26
CA VAL A 65 -1.11 1.45 14.55
C VAL A 65 -0.78 0.92 15.95
N VAL A 66 -1.62 1.20 16.96
CA VAL A 66 -1.41 0.70 18.33
C VAL A 66 -1.48 -0.83 18.36
N ARG A 67 -2.46 -1.43 17.68
CA ARG A 67 -2.56 -2.90 17.57
C ARG A 67 -1.30 -3.51 16.93
N ALA A 68 -0.77 -2.88 15.87
CA ALA A 68 0.45 -3.31 15.22
C ALA A 68 1.68 -3.18 16.15
N MET A 69 1.77 -2.08 16.90
CA MET A 69 2.80 -1.91 17.92
C MET A 69 2.70 -2.97 19.01
N ARG A 70 1.51 -3.24 19.56
CA ARG A 70 1.29 -4.27 20.60
C ARG A 70 1.71 -5.66 20.10
N ALA A 71 1.26 -6.07 18.90
CA ALA A 71 1.66 -7.35 18.31
C ALA A 71 3.18 -7.48 18.15
N THR A 72 3.87 -6.39 17.82
CA THR A 72 5.33 -6.37 17.71
C THR A 72 6.02 -6.45 19.07
N PHE A 73 5.55 -5.70 20.07
CA PHE A 73 6.07 -5.79 21.43
C PHE A 73 5.89 -7.20 21.99
N ASP A 74 4.72 -7.81 21.79
CA ASP A 74 4.47 -9.21 22.21
C ASP A 74 5.45 -10.17 21.55
N ARG A 75 5.70 -10.01 20.24
CA ARG A 75 6.68 -10.81 19.50
C ARG A 75 8.10 -10.65 20.01
N LEU A 76 8.46 -9.46 20.50
CA LEU A 76 9.76 -9.12 21.09
C LEU A 76 9.82 -9.45 22.60
N GLY A 77 8.75 -9.93 23.21
CA GLY A 77 8.65 -10.19 24.66
C GLY A 77 8.80 -8.90 25.50
N GLN A 78 8.25 -7.77 25.00
CA GLN A 78 8.33 -6.46 25.62
C GLN A 78 6.92 -5.95 25.99
N ALA A 79 6.85 -5.11 27.04
CA ALA A 79 5.61 -4.48 27.47
C ALA A 79 5.93 -3.07 27.98
N PRO A 80 5.83 -2.03 27.14
CA PRO A 80 6.01 -0.66 27.61
C PRO A 80 4.89 -0.27 28.57
N ALA A 81 5.24 0.47 29.63
CA ALA A 81 4.28 0.90 30.67
C ALA A 81 3.21 1.85 30.09
N GLY A 82 3.61 2.69 29.14
CA GLY A 82 2.70 3.57 28.41
C GLY A 82 3.24 3.91 27.02
N LEU A 83 2.37 4.39 26.15
CA LEU A 83 2.69 4.80 24.78
C LEU A 83 2.04 6.14 24.45
N ARG A 84 2.80 7.00 23.78
CA ARG A 84 2.27 8.13 23.01
C ARG A 84 2.45 7.81 21.54
N LEU A 85 1.40 8.03 20.75
CA LEU A 85 1.38 7.88 19.30
C LEU A 85 0.82 9.16 18.67
N SER A 86 1.52 9.71 17.69
CA SER A 86 1.05 10.81 16.84
C SER A 86 1.09 10.38 15.38
N CYS A 87 -0.03 10.57 14.66
CA CYS A 87 -0.18 10.23 13.25
C CYS A 87 -0.51 11.48 12.44
N THR A 88 0.27 11.77 11.41
CA THR A 88 -0.05 12.77 10.38
C THR A 88 -0.32 12.03 9.07
N ASN A 89 -1.61 11.85 8.75
CA ASN A 89 -2.07 11.00 7.66
C ASN A 89 -2.41 11.84 6.43
N VAL A 90 -1.74 11.56 5.32
CA VAL A 90 -1.99 12.17 4.00
C VAL A 90 -2.49 11.17 2.98
N ILE A 91 -2.41 9.86 3.28
CA ILE A 91 -2.92 8.77 2.45
C ILE A 91 -4.44 8.64 2.69
N PRO A 92 -5.28 8.80 1.66
CA PRO A 92 -6.74 8.68 1.81
C PRO A 92 -7.17 7.28 2.29
N HIS A 93 -8.00 7.23 3.33
CA HIS A 93 -8.49 5.98 3.89
C HIS A 93 -9.53 5.29 2.99
N ALA A 94 -9.53 3.96 2.93
CA ALA A 94 -10.45 3.12 2.15
C ALA A 94 -10.57 3.56 0.67
N ARG A 95 -9.44 3.94 0.06
CA ARG A 95 -9.36 4.42 -1.33
C ARG A 95 -8.44 3.58 -2.22
N GLY A 96 -7.95 2.42 -1.74
CA GLY A 96 -7.05 1.56 -2.54
C GLY A 96 -5.63 2.11 -2.67
N LEU A 97 -5.17 2.94 -1.73
CA LEU A 97 -3.81 3.48 -1.67
C LEU A 97 -3.01 2.94 -0.47
N GLY A 98 -3.42 1.82 0.11
CA GLY A 98 -2.67 1.09 1.12
C GLY A 98 -2.60 1.78 2.49
N SER A 99 -3.59 2.62 2.88
CA SER A 99 -3.54 3.33 4.16
C SER A 99 -3.55 2.39 5.37
N SER A 100 -4.27 1.25 5.33
CA SER A 100 -4.22 0.24 6.40
C SER A 100 -2.85 -0.41 6.49
N SER A 101 -2.26 -0.78 5.36
CA SER A 101 -0.92 -1.35 5.30
C SER A 101 0.14 -0.35 5.76
N ALA A 102 0.00 0.95 5.43
CA ALA A 102 0.89 1.99 5.94
C ALA A 102 0.78 2.14 7.47
N ALA A 103 -0.42 2.05 8.03
CA ALA A 103 -0.64 2.07 9.47
C ALA A 103 -0.02 0.85 10.17
N ILE A 104 -0.22 -0.36 9.62
CA ILE A 104 0.36 -1.60 10.16
C ILE A 104 1.88 -1.56 10.07
N VAL A 105 2.44 -1.28 8.89
CA VAL A 105 3.89 -1.20 8.67
C VAL A 105 4.53 -0.15 9.57
N GLY A 106 3.92 1.04 9.67
CA GLY A 106 4.39 2.08 10.57
C GLY A 106 4.38 1.64 12.04
N GLY A 107 3.32 0.96 12.48
CA GLY A 107 3.21 0.44 13.85
C GLY A 107 4.25 -0.64 14.18
N VAL A 108 4.42 -1.65 13.31
CA VAL A 108 5.42 -2.70 13.53
C VAL A 108 6.84 -2.15 13.48
N TRP A 109 7.10 -1.19 12.59
CA TRP A 109 8.39 -0.54 12.46
C TRP A 109 8.70 0.30 13.71
N LEU A 110 7.78 1.16 14.16
CA LEU A 110 7.95 1.99 15.37
C LEU A 110 8.21 1.15 16.61
N ALA A 111 7.44 0.09 16.83
CA ALA A 111 7.61 -0.77 18.00
C ALA A 111 8.97 -1.48 17.99
N ARG A 112 9.44 -1.95 16.82
CA ARG A 112 10.78 -2.53 16.69
C ARG A 112 11.87 -1.51 17.04
N GLU A 113 11.78 -0.29 16.52
CA GLU A 113 12.80 0.74 16.75
C GLU A 113 12.76 1.29 18.19
N LEU A 114 11.62 1.27 18.87
CA LEU A 114 11.51 1.65 20.28
C LEU A 114 12.19 0.65 21.23
N VAL A 115 12.43 -0.58 20.81
CA VAL A 115 13.16 -1.58 21.60
C VAL A 115 14.64 -1.49 21.28
N ALA A 116 15.48 -1.24 22.27
CA ALA A 116 16.94 -1.23 22.10
C ALA A 116 17.44 -2.57 21.54
N GLY A 117 18.03 -2.54 20.34
CA GLY A 117 18.45 -3.75 19.63
C GLY A 117 17.31 -4.49 18.92
N GLY A 118 16.14 -3.90 18.76
CA GLY A 118 14.96 -4.53 18.16
C GLY A 118 15.23 -5.10 16.76
N ARG A 119 16.02 -4.44 15.92
CA ARG A 119 16.43 -4.94 14.59
C ARG A 119 17.22 -6.25 14.62
N LEU A 120 17.95 -6.51 15.71
CA LEU A 120 18.68 -7.77 15.88
C LEU A 120 17.78 -8.92 16.29
N LEU A 121 16.62 -8.60 16.88
CA LEU A 121 15.64 -9.57 17.38
C LEU A 121 14.55 -9.87 16.37
N LEU A 122 14.21 -8.90 15.54
CA LEU A 122 13.16 -8.97 14.54
C LEU A 122 13.67 -8.32 13.25
N ASP A 123 14.18 -9.13 12.33
CA ASP A 123 14.66 -8.66 11.03
C ASP A 123 13.51 -8.23 10.11
N ASP A 124 13.83 -7.69 8.94
CA ASP A 124 12.82 -7.19 8.00
C ASP A 124 11.92 -8.30 7.43
N THR A 125 12.43 -9.54 7.33
CA THR A 125 11.63 -10.70 6.88
C THR A 125 10.57 -11.06 7.92
N ALA A 126 10.95 -11.14 9.19
CA ALA A 126 10.01 -11.42 10.27
C ALA A 126 9.03 -10.25 10.50
N LEU A 127 9.47 -9.01 10.26
CA LEU A 127 8.61 -7.83 10.32
C LEU A 127 7.57 -7.84 9.20
N LEU A 128 7.98 -8.21 7.97
CA LEU A 128 7.10 -8.39 6.82
C LEU A 128 6.02 -9.45 7.12
N ASP A 129 6.42 -10.63 7.59
CA ASP A 129 5.50 -11.73 7.90
C ASP A 129 4.48 -11.31 8.96
N LEU A 130 4.93 -10.64 10.03
CA LEU A 130 4.03 -10.11 11.07
C LEU A 130 3.02 -9.12 10.51
N ALA A 131 3.48 -8.15 9.72
CA ALA A 131 2.61 -7.13 9.14
C ALA A 131 1.63 -7.73 8.11
N ALA A 132 2.09 -8.65 7.26
CA ALA A 132 1.26 -9.32 6.27
C ALA A 132 0.20 -10.23 6.91
N ARG A 133 0.51 -10.89 8.03
CA ARG A 133 -0.49 -11.65 8.83
C ARG A 133 -1.58 -10.75 9.41
N MET A 134 -1.24 -9.52 9.78
CA MET A 134 -2.22 -8.56 10.30
C MET A 134 -3.14 -8.01 9.21
N GLU A 135 -2.61 -7.79 8.00
CA GLU A 135 -3.36 -7.27 6.85
C GLU A 135 -4.16 -8.38 6.14
N GLY A 136 -3.64 -9.61 6.13
CA GLY A 136 -4.22 -10.77 5.45
C GLY A 136 -3.66 -10.99 4.03
N HIS A 137 -2.88 -10.06 3.49
CA HIS A 137 -2.22 -10.15 2.18
C HIS A 137 -0.97 -9.27 2.13
N PRO A 138 0.07 -9.65 1.35
CA PRO A 138 1.37 -8.98 1.40
C PRO A 138 1.52 -7.83 0.40
N ASP A 139 0.70 -7.72 -0.62
CA ASP A 139 0.89 -6.91 -1.84
C ASP A 139 0.89 -5.39 -1.62
N ASN A 140 0.30 -4.90 -0.50
CA ASN A 140 0.43 -3.53 -0.02
C ASN A 140 1.51 -3.41 1.07
N VAL A 141 1.58 -4.37 1.98
CA VAL A 141 2.53 -4.38 3.10
C VAL A 141 3.98 -4.41 2.60
N ALA A 142 4.26 -5.27 1.62
CA ALA A 142 5.61 -5.46 1.11
C ALA A 142 6.19 -4.16 0.49
N PRO A 143 5.52 -3.47 -0.45
CA PRO A 143 6.02 -2.20 -0.94
C PRO A 143 5.98 -1.06 0.10
N ALA A 144 5.05 -1.07 1.06
CA ALA A 144 5.07 -0.10 2.16
C ALA A 144 6.32 -0.24 3.04
N LEU A 145 6.77 -1.47 3.27
CA LEU A 145 7.95 -1.76 4.08
C LEU A 145 9.26 -1.59 3.31
N LEU A 146 9.33 -2.13 2.07
CA LEU A 146 10.57 -2.27 1.30
C LEU A 146 10.78 -1.15 0.27
N GLY A 147 9.71 -0.50 -0.18
CA GLY A 147 9.74 0.46 -1.29
C GLY A 147 9.69 -0.21 -2.66
N GLY A 148 9.65 0.62 -3.70
CA GLY A 148 9.77 0.20 -5.09
C GLY A 148 8.61 -0.70 -5.58
N PHE A 149 8.94 -1.52 -6.54
CA PHE A 149 8.09 -2.61 -7.02
C PHE A 149 8.42 -3.88 -6.28
N VAL A 150 7.44 -4.60 -5.78
CA VAL A 150 7.63 -5.82 -5.00
C VAL A 150 6.74 -6.94 -5.52
N ILE A 151 7.32 -8.12 -5.68
CA ILE A 151 6.63 -9.38 -5.90
C ILE A 151 6.52 -10.06 -4.54
N SER A 152 5.34 -10.44 -4.12
CA SER A 152 5.11 -11.04 -2.80
C SER A 152 4.10 -12.18 -2.88
N GLY A 153 4.06 -13.00 -1.85
CA GLY A 153 3.16 -14.13 -1.79
C GLY A 153 3.17 -14.81 -0.43
N GLN A 154 2.43 -15.91 -0.34
CA GLN A 154 2.33 -16.74 0.86
C GLN A 154 2.70 -18.18 0.52
N ASP A 155 3.54 -18.79 1.33
CA ASP A 155 3.89 -20.21 1.23
C ASP A 155 2.80 -21.11 1.86
N PRO A 156 2.79 -22.43 1.52
CA PRO A 156 1.80 -23.36 2.08
C PRO A 156 1.82 -23.50 3.59
N ASP A 157 2.92 -23.17 4.26
CA ASP A 157 3.02 -23.13 5.73
C ASP A 157 2.43 -21.84 6.34
N GLY A 158 1.94 -20.93 5.48
CA GLY A 158 1.33 -19.68 5.86
C GLY A 158 2.33 -18.55 6.11
N SER A 159 3.63 -18.74 5.86
CA SER A 159 4.61 -17.66 5.91
C SER A 159 4.52 -16.77 4.67
N PHE A 160 4.75 -15.46 4.87
CA PHE A 160 4.76 -14.49 3.78
C PHE A 160 6.19 -14.17 3.34
N TRP A 161 6.37 -14.00 2.05
CA TRP A 161 7.63 -13.63 1.44
C TRP A 161 7.48 -12.44 0.50
N ALA A 162 8.58 -11.73 0.23
CA ALA A 162 8.64 -10.64 -0.72
C ALA A 162 10.00 -10.60 -1.42
N VAL A 163 9.98 -10.25 -2.71
CA VAL A 163 11.17 -10.07 -3.54
C VAL A 163 11.08 -8.69 -4.19
N PRO A 164 11.96 -7.74 -3.82
CA PRO A 164 12.04 -6.46 -4.50
C PRO A 164 12.40 -6.63 -5.98
N GLY A 165 11.67 -5.92 -6.85
CA GLY A 165 11.96 -5.80 -8.27
C GLY A 165 12.54 -4.42 -8.60
N SER A 166 13.10 -4.27 -9.78
CA SER A 166 13.50 -2.96 -10.31
C SER A 166 12.32 -2.24 -10.95
N VAL A 167 12.36 -0.92 -10.93
CA VAL A 167 11.42 -0.07 -11.68
C VAL A 167 12.20 0.76 -12.68
N ASP A 168 11.76 0.75 -13.94
CA ASP A 168 12.31 1.63 -14.96
C ASP A 168 12.07 3.10 -14.54
N PRO A 169 13.10 3.97 -14.57
CA PRO A 169 12.97 5.36 -14.14
C PRO A 169 11.97 6.19 -14.93
N ARG A 170 11.53 5.67 -16.09
CA ARG A 170 10.45 6.26 -16.90
C ARG A 170 9.05 5.91 -16.41
N VAL A 171 8.91 5.12 -15.33
CA VAL A 171 7.62 4.71 -14.78
C VAL A 171 7.26 5.57 -13.59
N GLY A 172 6.17 6.29 -13.73
CA GLY A 172 5.45 6.98 -12.66
C GLY A 172 3.96 6.75 -12.78
N ALA A 173 3.16 7.43 -12.00
CA ALA A 173 1.72 7.24 -11.99
C ALA A 173 0.94 8.55 -11.80
N VAL A 174 -0.26 8.60 -12.35
CA VAL A 174 -1.32 9.50 -11.91
C VAL A 174 -2.39 8.66 -11.23
N VAL A 175 -2.76 9.04 -10.02
CA VAL A 175 -3.85 8.41 -9.27
C VAL A 175 -5.08 9.32 -9.30
N PHE A 176 -6.24 8.74 -9.60
CA PHE A 176 -7.55 9.41 -9.57
C PHE A 176 -8.34 8.83 -8.41
N VAL A 177 -8.58 9.65 -7.40
CA VAL A 177 -9.18 9.23 -6.12
C VAL A 177 -10.62 9.73 -6.05
N PRO A 178 -11.62 8.84 -6.10
CA PRO A 178 -13.01 9.23 -5.98
C PRO A 178 -13.38 9.62 -4.53
N PRO A 179 -14.45 10.40 -4.34
CA PRO A 179 -14.89 10.83 -3.02
C PRO A 179 -15.47 9.70 -2.17
N THR A 180 -16.02 8.65 -2.80
CA THR A 180 -16.68 7.53 -2.10
C THR A 180 -15.69 6.43 -1.76
N PRO A 181 -15.65 5.93 -0.51
CA PRO A 181 -14.81 4.80 -0.14
C PRO A 181 -15.38 3.47 -0.65
N VAL A 182 -14.51 2.46 -0.76
CA VAL A 182 -14.90 1.07 -0.96
C VAL A 182 -14.14 0.21 0.05
N GLU A 183 -14.89 -0.53 0.88
CA GLU A 183 -14.31 -1.45 1.84
C GLU A 183 -13.68 -2.66 1.12
N THR A 184 -12.46 -3.02 1.52
CA THR A 184 -11.71 -4.12 0.89
C THR A 184 -12.45 -5.44 0.98
N GLU A 185 -13.08 -5.73 2.12
CA GLU A 185 -13.87 -6.96 2.32
C GLU A 185 -15.07 -7.03 1.38
N ALA A 186 -15.79 -5.92 1.23
CA ALA A 186 -16.93 -5.84 0.29
C ALA A 186 -16.47 -6.07 -1.17
N ALA A 187 -15.34 -5.46 -1.57
CA ALA A 187 -14.77 -5.68 -2.91
C ALA A 187 -14.28 -7.12 -3.13
N ARG A 188 -13.73 -7.78 -2.10
CA ARG A 188 -13.33 -9.19 -2.17
C ARG A 188 -14.53 -10.13 -2.24
N GLY A 189 -15.63 -9.82 -1.56
CA GLY A 189 -16.86 -10.60 -1.59
C GLY A 189 -17.56 -10.67 -2.97
N LEU A 190 -17.16 -9.81 -3.92
CA LEU A 190 -17.66 -9.85 -5.30
C LEU A 190 -16.90 -10.81 -6.21
N LEU A 191 -15.76 -11.37 -5.76
CA LEU A 191 -14.94 -12.24 -6.58
C LEU A 191 -15.58 -13.63 -6.69
N PRO A 192 -15.53 -14.27 -7.88
CA PRO A 192 -16.03 -15.63 -8.04
C PRO A 192 -15.11 -16.64 -7.34
N ALA A 193 -15.67 -17.78 -6.93
CA ALA A 193 -14.88 -18.87 -6.36
C ALA A 193 -13.95 -19.52 -7.41
N ASP A 194 -14.36 -19.53 -8.68
CA ASP A 194 -13.63 -20.13 -9.79
C ASP A 194 -13.57 -19.18 -10.98
N VAL A 195 -12.49 -19.25 -11.76
CA VAL A 195 -12.36 -18.55 -13.03
C VAL A 195 -12.10 -19.53 -14.16
N PRO A 196 -12.49 -19.22 -15.42
CA PRO A 196 -12.18 -20.06 -16.56
C PRO A 196 -10.66 -20.28 -16.70
N HIS A 197 -10.24 -21.52 -16.96
CA HIS A 197 -8.81 -21.85 -17.10
C HIS A 197 -8.09 -20.99 -18.16
N GLY A 198 -8.78 -20.65 -19.25
CA GLY A 198 -8.25 -19.75 -20.28
C GLY A 198 -7.97 -18.34 -19.77
N ASP A 199 -8.81 -17.80 -18.89
CA ASP A 199 -8.60 -16.49 -18.26
C ASP A 199 -7.47 -16.54 -17.25
N ALA A 200 -7.37 -17.60 -16.44
CA ALA A 200 -6.24 -17.82 -15.54
C ALA A 200 -4.91 -17.89 -16.30
N ALA A 201 -4.84 -18.65 -17.41
CA ALA A 201 -3.64 -18.75 -18.23
C ALA A 201 -3.26 -17.42 -18.89
N ALA A 202 -4.25 -16.67 -19.41
CA ALA A 202 -4.03 -15.35 -19.98
C ALA A 202 -3.52 -14.37 -18.92
N ASN A 203 -4.12 -14.38 -17.73
CA ASN A 203 -3.73 -13.51 -16.61
C ASN A 203 -2.32 -13.81 -16.12
N ALA A 204 -1.92 -15.08 -16.01
CA ALA A 204 -0.54 -15.46 -15.66
C ALA A 204 0.48 -14.89 -16.66
N GLY A 205 0.17 -14.94 -17.96
CA GLY A 205 1.00 -14.31 -18.99
C GLY A 205 1.08 -12.79 -18.86
N ARG A 206 -0.01 -12.12 -18.49
CA ARG A 206 -0.02 -10.66 -18.24
C ARG A 206 0.76 -10.28 -16.99
N ALA A 207 0.63 -11.04 -15.90
CA ALA A 207 1.40 -10.80 -14.68
C ALA A 207 2.93 -10.95 -14.94
N ALA A 208 3.34 -11.99 -15.65
CA ALA A 208 4.73 -12.16 -16.06
C ALA A 208 5.24 -11.02 -16.95
N LEU A 209 4.41 -10.56 -17.91
CA LEU A 209 4.74 -9.43 -18.78
C LEU A 209 4.84 -8.13 -17.98
N LEU A 210 4.00 -7.94 -16.95
CA LEU A 210 4.01 -6.73 -16.12
C LEU A 210 5.32 -6.59 -15.33
N VAL A 211 5.89 -7.69 -14.83
CA VAL A 211 7.21 -7.67 -14.21
C VAL A 211 8.28 -7.17 -15.18
N ALA A 212 8.28 -7.66 -16.41
CA ALA A 212 9.21 -7.19 -17.45
C ALA A 212 8.95 -5.72 -17.86
N ALA A 213 7.67 -5.35 -17.97
CA ALA A 213 7.27 -3.99 -18.35
C ALA A 213 7.72 -2.95 -17.32
N LEU A 214 7.49 -3.23 -16.02
CA LEU A 214 7.93 -2.34 -14.94
C LEU A 214 9.46 -2.27 -14.83
N SER A 215 10.16 -3.36 -15.13
CA SER A 215 11.62 -3.45 -14.94
C SER A 215 12.46 -2.87 -16.09
N GLY A 216 11.86 -2.62 -17.29
CA GLY A 216 12.67 -2.10 -18.40
C GLY A 216 12.00 -2.07 -19.77
N SER A 217 10.71 -2.43 -19.87
CA SER A 217 9.96 -2.41 -21.13
C SER A 217 8.61 -1.70 -20.95
N PRO A 218 8.59 -0.41 -20.50
CA PRO A 218 7.36 0.29 -20.15
C PRO A 218 6.40 0.47 -21.34
N GLU A 219 6.85 0.35 -22.59
CA GLU A 219 6.01 0.31 -23.76
C GLU A 219 5.05 -0.87 -23.82
N GLN A 220 5.27 -1.90 -22.97
CA GLN A 220 4.38 -3.06 -22.84
C GLN A 220 3.30 -2.85 -21.75
N LEU A 221 3.33 -1.78 -20.96
CA LEU A 221 2.43 -1.56 -19.82
C LEU A 221 0.95 -1.64 -20.21
N LEU A 222 0.54 -1.09 -21.36
CA LEU A 222 -0.86 -1.16 -21.77
C LEU A 222 -1.37 -2.60 -21.89
N ARG A 223 -0.58 -3.47 -22.49
CA ARG A 223 -0.89 -4.89 -22.62
C ARG A 223 -0.70 -5.65 -21.31
N ALA A 224 0.36 -5.31 -20.58
CA ALA A 224 0.76 -6.00 -19.35
C ALA A 224 -0.25 -5.80 -18.22
N THR A 225 -0.96 -4.68 -18.20
CA THR A 225 -1.94 -4.32 -17.17
C THR A 225 -3.37 -4.84 -17.45
N GLU A 226 -3.57 -5.69 -18.47
CA GLU A 226 -4.85 -6.35 -18.66
C GLU A 226 -5.09 -7.38 -17.54
N ASP A 227 -6.25 -7.32 -16.91
CA ASP A 227 -6.67 -8.20 -15.82
C ASP A 227 -7.89 -9.03 -16.21
N ARG A 228 -7.93 -10.28 -15.74
CA ARG A 228 -9.05 -11.19 -15.90
C ARG A 228 -9.47 -11.87 -14.60
N LEU A 229 -8.92 -11.45 -13.47
CA LEU A 229 -9.16 -12.12 -12.18
C LEU A 229 -10.04 -11.32 -11.22
N HIS A 230 -9.99 -9.98 -11.26
CA HIS A 230 -10.62 -9.25 -10.16
C HIS A 230 -11.33 -7.94 -10.53
N GLN A 231 -10.79 -7.11 -11.42
CA GLN A 231 -11.32 -5.74 -11.62
C GLN A 231 -12.77 -5.74 -12.12
N GLU A 232 -13.06 -6.53 -13.15
CA GLU A 232 -14.40 -6.57 -13.75
C GLU A 232 -15.46 -7.10 -12.76
N TYR A 233 -15.11 -8.07 -11.94
CA TYR A 233 -16.03 -8.60 -10.92
C TYR A 233 -16.39 -7.56 -9.85
N ARG A 234 -15.51 -6.57 -9.64
CA ARG A 234 -15.70 -5.46 -8.68
C ARG A 234 -16.50 -4.29 -9.25
N ARG A 235 -16.88 -4.32 -10.53
CA ARG A 235 -17.66 -3.25 -11.18
C ARG A 235 -18.90 -2.81 -10.39
N PRO A 236 -19.70 -3.68 -9.76
CA PRO A 236 -20.88 -3.25 -8.98
C PRO A 236 -20.52 -2.31 -7.81
N ALA A 237 -19.33 -2.42 -7.23
CA ALA A 237 -18.90 -1.59 -6.11
C ALA A 237 -18.26 -0.26 -6.57
N MET A 238 -17.75 -0.18 -7.80
CA MET A 238 -17.02 0.99 -8.30
C MET A 238 -17.20 1.19 -9.82
N PRO A 239 -18.44 1.36 -10.30
CA PRO A 239 -18.72 1.42 -11.74
C PRO A 239 -18.04 2.61 -12.43
N GLU A 240 -17.93 3.75 -11.78
CA GLU A 240 -17.26 4.94 -12.31
C GLU A 240 -15.75 4.75 -12.47
N SER A 241 -15.12 4.03 -11.53
CA SER A 241 -13.69 3.70 -11.62
C SER A 241 -13.40 2.81 -12.82
N LEU A 242 -14.22 1.76 -13.02
CA LEU A 242 -14.06 0.88 -14.18
C LEU A 242 -14.33 1.61 -15.51
N ALA A 243 -15.30 2.52 -15.55
CA ALA A 243 -15.57 3.36 -16.72
C ALA A 243 -14.35 4.24 -17.06
N LEU A 244 -13.72 4.86 -16.05
CA LEU A 244 -12.50 5.65 -16.25
C LEU A 244 -11.33 4.78 -16.73
N VAL A 245 -11.14 3.57 -16.16
CA VAL A 245 -10.13 2.63 -16.65
C VAL A 245 -10.35 2.30 -18.12
N GLU A 246 -11.57 1.99 -18.53
CA GLU A 246 -11.91 1.67 -19.93
C GLU A 246 -11.64 2.84 -20.87
N GLU A 247 -12.05 4.06 -20.47
CA GLU A 247 -11.81 5.28 -21.26
C GLU A 247 -10.32 5.54 -21.46
N LEU A 248 -9.52 5.50 -20.37
CA LEU A 248 -8.08 5.71 -20.42
C LEU A 248 -7.41 4.65 -21.32
N ARG A 249 -7.77 3.39 -21.15
CA ARG A 249 -7.21 2.29 -21.95
C ARG A 249 -7.60 2.36 -23.44
N ALA A 250 -8.80 2.83 -23.77
CA ALA A 250 -9.21 3.05 -25.16
C ALA A 250 -8.33 4.09 -25.86
N ASP A 251 -7.81 5.07 -25.11
CA ASP A 251 -6.87 6.09 -25.58
C ASP A 251 -5.39 5.65 -25.51
N GLY A 252 -5.13 4.38 -25.19
CA GLY A 252 -3.77 3.83 -25.14
C GLY A 252 -3.03 4.09 -23.82
N VAL A 253 -3.70 4.59 -22.79
CA VAL A 253 -3.11 4.82 -21.47
C VAL A 253 -3.20 3.54 -20.63
N PRO A 254 -2.08 3.01 -20.09
CA PRO A 254 -2.12 1.88 -19.16
C PRO A 254 -2.79 2.30 -17.84
N ALA A 255 -4.00 1.82 -17.60
CA ALA A 255 -4.76 2.15 -16.40
C ALA A 255 -5.34 0.91 -15.73
N VAL A 256 -5.36 0.91 -14.41
CA VAL A 256 -5.85 -0.17 -13.55
C VAL A 256 -6.56 0.38 -12.32
N VAL A 257 -7.35 -0.47 -11.66
CA VAL A 257 -7.82 -0.20 -10.31
C VAL A 257 -6.66 -0.43 -9.33
N SER A 258 -6.40 0.52 -8.44
CA SER A 258 -5.37 0.42 -7.40
C SER A 258 -5.87 -0.40 -6.22
N GLY A 259 -5.23 -1.51 -5.91
CA GLY A 259 -5.60 -2.40 -4.81
C GLY A 259 -7.03 -2.95 -4.93
N ALA A 260 -7.82 -2.79 -3.87
CA ALA A 260 -9.24 -3.11 -3.88
C ALA A 260 -10.10 -2.01 -4.53
N GLY A 261 -9.51 -0.89 -4.90
CA GLY A 261 -10.17 0.29 -5.41
C GLY A 261 -10.65 1.23 -4.28
N PRO A 262 -11.41 2.26 -4.59
CA PRO A 262 -11.90 2.63 -5.91
C PRO A 262 -10.94 3.53 -6.72
N THR A 263 -9.75 3.86 -6.22
CA THR A 263 -8.76 4.66 -6.95
C THR A 263 -8.37 4.00 -8.27
N VAL A 264 -8.29 4.81 -9.32
CA VAL A 264 -7.70 4.42 -10.60
C VAL A 264 -6.26 4.91 -10.66
N LEU A 265 -5.33 4.02 -11.00
CA LEU A 265 -3.94 4.34 -11.27
C LEU A 265 -3.69 4.26 -12.77
N ALA A 266 -3.19 5.35 -13.36
CA ALA A 266 -2.72 5.39 -14.74
C ALA A 266 -1.20 5.54 -14.75
N PHE A 267 -0.51 4.62 -15.43
CA PHE A 267 0.95 4.71 -15.59
C PHE A 267 1.33 5.82 -16.56
N THR A 268 2.39 6.53 -16.24
CA THR A 268 2.94 7.64 -17.00
C THR A 268 4.46 7.73 -16.76
N ASP A 269 5.11 8.69 -17.37
CA ASP A 269 6.54 8.98 -17.22
C ASP A 269 6.87 9.86 -15.99
N GLY A 270 5.95 9.99 -15.06
CA GLY A 270 6.15 10.59 -13.74
C GLY A 270 5.70 12.05 -13.62
N PRO A 271 5.78 12.61 -12.41
CA PRO A 271 5.35 13.97 -12.11
C PRO A 271 6.11 15.04 -12.91
N GLY A 272 5.41 16.10 -13.31
CA GLY A 272 5.98 17.24 -14.01
C GLY A 272 6.26 16.98 -15.51
N THR A 273 5.75 15.89 -16.07
CA THR A 273 5.84 15.60 -17.49
C THR A 273 4.56 16.04 -18.22
N PRO A 274 4.63 16.36 -19.51
CA PRO A 274 3.44 16.70 -20.30
C PRO A 274 2.39 15.57 -20.32
N ALA A 275 2.81 14.31 -20.27
CA ALA A 275 1.90 13.17 -20.22
C ALA A 275 1.15 13.11 -18.87
N ALA A 276 1.83 13.32 -17.74
CA ALA A 276 1.20 13.40 -16.45
C ALA A 276 0.22 14.59 -16.35
N ASP A 277 0.60 15.77 -16.86
CA ASP A 277 -0.26 16.96 -16.88
C ASP A 277 -1.52 16.74 -17.72
N ALA A 278 -1.40 16.08 -18.88
CA ALA A 278 -2.53 15.70 -19.71
C ALA A 278 -3.48 14.74 -19.00
N LEU A 279 -2.95 13.78 -18.21
CA LEU A 279 -3.75 12.88 -17.38
C LEU A 279 -4.44 13.61 -16.24
N LEU A 280 -3.74 14.50 -15.52
CA LEU A 280 -4.33 15.31 -14.45
C LEU A 280 -5.54 16.12 -14.95
N ALA A 281 -5.50 16.63 -16.18
CA ALA A 281 -6.60 17.37 -16.79
C ALA A 281 -7.84 16.49 -17.08
N ARG A 282 -7.72 15.16 -17.03
CA ARG A 282 -8.82 14.20 -17.22
C ARG A 282 -9.52 13.82 -15.90
N CYS A 283 -9.18 14.48 -14.78
CA CYS A 283 -9.77 14.17 -13.47
C CYS A 283 -11.30 14.34 -13.53
N PRO A 284 -12.07 13.30 -13.19
CA PRO A 284 -13.52 13.40 -13.16
C PRO A 284 -14.01 14.45 -12.14
N ALA A 285 -15.15 15.06 -12.40
CA ALA A 285 -15.73 16.04 -11.48
C ALA A 285 -15.98 15.43 -10.10
N GLY A 286 -15.55 16.14 -9.04
CA GLY A 286 -15.66 15.68 -7.65
C GLY A 286 -14.58 14.69 -7.21
N TRP A 287 -13.70 14.24 -8.12
CA TRP A 287 -12.53 13.43 -7.76
C TRP A 287 -11.32 14.31 -7.49
N THR A 288 -10.26 13.71 -6.94
CA THR A 288 -8.94 14.34 -6.86
C THR A 288 -7.94 13.54 -7.68
N ALA A 289 -7.01 14.23 -8.35
CA ALA A 289 -5.93 13.58 -9.08
C ALA A 289 -4.58 14.06 -8.58
N ARG A 290 -3.61 13.14 -8.53
CA ARG A 290 -2.22 13.43 -8.17
C ARG A 290 -1.27 12.66 -9.06
N ALA A 291 -0.25 13.35 -9.57
CA ALA A 291 0.90 12.69 -10.17
C ALA A 291 1.88 12.30 -9.06
N LEU A 292 2.26 11.04 -9.01
CA LEU A 292 3.14 10.46 -8.00
C LEU A 292 4.31 9.74 -8.66
N ALA A 293 5.50 9.93 -8.10
CA ALA A 293 6.64 9.10 -8.46
C ALA A 293 6.53 7.72 -7.77
N VAL A 294 7.10 6.70 -8.39
CA VAL A 294 7.45 5.48 -7.69
C VAL A 294 8.62 5.80 -6.77
N THR A 295 8.58 5.31 -5.55
CA THR A 295 9.64 5.55 -4.57
C THR A 295 10.33 4.25 -4.18
N ASP A 296 11.65 4.19 -4.30
CA ASP A 296 12.46 3.04 -3.89
C ASP A 296 12.58 2.90 -2.37
N ALA A 297 12.20 3.95 -1.63
CA ALA A 297 12.24 3.94 -0.18
C ALA A 297 10.89 3.51 0.40
N GLY A 298 10.86 2.40 1.14
CA GLY A 298 9.74 1.96 1.96
C GLY A 298 9.59 2.76 3.25
N ALA A 299 9.29 2.08 4.34
CA ALA A 299 9.27 2.66 5.68
C ALA A 299 10.67 3.12 6.07
N THR A 300 10.85 4.43 6.30
CA THR A 300 12.15 5.03 6.61
C THR A 300 12.07 5.91 7.85
N PRO A 301 13.17 6.01 8.63
CA PRO A 301 13.26 7.01 9.69
C PRO A 301 12.90 8.40 9.15
N ALA A 302 12.20 9.20 9.96
CA ALA A 302 12.03 10.62 9.70
C ALA A 302 12.85 11.42 10.69
N ASP A 303 13.49 12.48 10.21
CA ASP A 303 14.23 13.38 11.11
C ASP A 303 13.30 14.01 12.14
N PRO A 304 13.73 14.18 13.40
CA PRO A 304 12.98 14.97 14.38
C PRO A 304 12.83 16.41 13.86
N ARG A 305 11.63 16.99 14.04
CA ARG A 305 11.39 18.41 13.72
C ARG A 305 12.13 19.33 14.66
#